data_43c19a7c53e2e8561390a83acfefd209
#
_entry.id   43c19a7c53e2e8561390a83acfefd209
#
_cell.length_a   1.000
_cell.length_b   1.000
_cell.length_c   1.000
_cell.angle_alpha   90.00
_cell.angle_beta   90.00
_cell.angle_gamma   90.00
#
_symmetry.space_group_name_H-M   'P 1'
#
loop_
_entity.id
_entity.type
_entity.pdbx_description
1 polymer ?
#
loop_
_entity_poly.entity_id
_entity_poly.type
_entity_poly.pdbx_seq_one_letter_code
_entity_poly.pdbx_strand_id
1 'polypeptide(L)'
;MEVIILEFEGKTEEINEYFSFVRTTTHLRLNLGEDMIEVSETVHQVLKSNLFLLLYNVVESSFKNALEKICIEISNDELKYKDVISEIKKMWINKEYKNFNEKCDIPRDTSKSEFLMNKIDTITQDIVNIRFTNQLSGNVTPVIIKESINEYGLETHDIENPSSLFIIKNKRNNLAHGNEIFSECGREYTLLRLEEIKNESVDYMRFILEHIKDFIDEKKI
;
A
#
# COMPACT_ATOMS: atom_id res chain seq x y z
N MET A 1 8.17 11.35 5.12
CA MET A 1 8.39 9.91 4.81
C MET A 1 9.04 9.14 5.95
N GLU A 2 9.96 9.70 6.73
CA GLU A 2 10.70 8.96 7.78
C GLU A 2 9.80 8.20 8.76
N VAL A 3 8.71 8.83 9.25
CA VAL A 3 7.76 8.18 10.17
C VAL A 3 7.13 6.93 9.53
N ILE A 4 6.76 7.00 8.25
CA ILE A 4 6.15 5.87 7.52
C ILE A 4 7.14 4.73 7.35
N ILE A 5 8.40 5.05 7.05
CA ILE A 5 9.47 4.05 6.92
C ILE A 5 9.74 3.39 8.28
N LEU A 6 9.81 4.16 9.37
CA LEU A 6 9.97 3.63 10.72
C LEU A 6 8.81 2.72 11.13
N GLU A 7 7.57 3.10 10.84
CA GLU A 7 6.40 2.25 11.07
C GLU A 7 6.44 0.96 10.25
N PHE A 8 6.89 1.04 8.99
CA PHE A 8 7.06 -0.13 8.13
C PHE A 8 8.12 -1.08 8.69
N GLU A 9 9.29 -0.56 9.12
CA GLU A 9 10.35 -1.40 9.70
C GLU A 9 9.90 -2.02 11.03
N GLY A 10 9.17 -1.28 11.88
CA GLY A 10 8.59 -1.83 13.11
C GLY A 10 7.63 -2.99 12.85
N LYS A 11 6.72 -2.84 11.88
CA LYS A 11 5.81 -3.92 11.46
C LYS A 11 6.56 -5.11 10.84
N THR A 12 7.64 -4.83 10.13
CA THR A 12 8.51 -5.87 9.54
C THR A 12 9.21 -6.67 10.64
N GLU A 13 9.63 -6.02 11.71
CA GLU A 13 10.23 -6.69 12.86
C GLU A 13 9.22 -7.61 13.57
N GLU A 14 7.99 -7.15 13.79
CA GLU A 14 6.90 -8.00 14.31
C GLU A 14 6.66 -9.25 13.42
N ILE A 15 6.73 -9.11 12.11
CA ILE A 15 6.63 -10.25 11.18
C ILE A 15 7.82 -11.19 11.33
N ASN A 16 9.03 -10.67 11.49
CA ASN A 16 10.24 -11.48 11.70
C ASN A 16 10.16 -12.28 13.01
N GLU A 17 9.71 -11.66 14.09
CA GLU A 17 9.47 -12.33 15.37
C GLU A 17 8.39 -13.42 15.24
N TYR A 18 7.27 -13.10 14.59
CA TYR A 18 6.23 -14.08 14.31
C TYR A 18 6.75 -15.25 13.48
N PHE A 19 7.48 -14.99 12.40
CA PHE A 19 8.05 -16.04 11.56
C PHE A 19 9.07 -16.91 12.30
N SER A 20 9.91 -16.29 13.15
CA SER A 20 10.84 -17.00 14.02
C SER A 20 10.09 -17.94 14.97
N PHE A 21 9.00 -17.47 15.58
CA PHE A 21 8.14 -18.31 16.41
C PHE A 21 7.56 -19.49 15.59
N VAL A 22 7.01 -19.24 14.40
CA VAL A 22 6.48 -20.31 13.51
C VAL A 22 7.53 -21.37 13.21
N ARG A 23 8.79 -20.99 12.98
CA ARG A 23 9.90 -21.92 12.76
C ARG A 23 10.14 -22.83 13.98
N THR A 24 10.02 -22.28 15.19
CA THR A 24 10.26 -23.05 16.41
C THR A 24 9.11 -24.01 16.72
N THR A 25 7.87 -23.68 16.30
CA THR A 25 6.68 -24.49 16.60
C THR A 25 6.68 -25.86 15.93
N THR A 26 7.48 -26.08 14.89
CA THR A 26 7.60 -27.40 14.22
C THR A 26 7.99 -28.55 15.16
N HIS A 27 8.69 -28.24 16.26
CA HIS A 27 9.17 -29.20 17.24
C HIS A 27 8.88 -28.77 18.69
N LEU A 28 7.99 -27.77 18.87
CA LEU A 28 7.75 -27.21 20.17
C LEU A 28 6.89 -28.15 21.02
N ARG A 29 7.46 -28.53 22.17
CA ARG A 29 6.76 -29.19 23.26
C ARG A 29 6.62 -28.21 24.41
N LEU A 30 5.38 -27.83 24.72
CA LEU A 30 5.10 -26.94 25.85
C LEU A 30 4.94 -27.79 27.11
N ASN A 31 5.76 -27.52 28.11
CA ASN A 31 5.64 -28.12 29.44
C ASN A 31 4.75 -27.22 30.31
N LEU A 32 3.55 -27.68 30.60
CA LEU A 32 2.57 -26.98 31.44
C LEU A 32 2.41 -27.72 32.78
N GLY A 33 3.47 -27.86 33.52
CA GLY A 33 3.49 -28.61 34.79
C GLY A 33 3.62 -30.12 34.57
N GLU A 34 2.57 -30.89 34.83
CA GLU A 34 2.56 -32.37 34.63
C GLU A 34 2.21 -32.76 33.19
N ASP A 35 1.68 -31.81 32.38
CA ASP A 35 1.26 -32.04 31.00
C ASP A 35 2.29 -31.54 30.00
N MET A 36 2.60 -32.37 29.00
CA MET A 36 3.35 -32.02 27.82
C MET A 36 2.38 -31.82 26.65
N ILE A 37 2.27 -30.57 26.17
CA ILE A 37 1.44 -30.26 25.00
C ILE A 37 2.34 -30.10 23.79
N GLU A 38 2.09 -30.89 22.76
CA GLU A 38 2.76 -30.78 21.48
C GLU A 38 1.89 -29.91 20.53
N VAL A 39 2.52 -28.93 19.85
CA VAL A 39 1.81 -28.12 18.86
C VAL A 39 1.38 -29.04 17.72
N SER A 40 0.07 -29.18 17.51
CA SER A 40 -0.44 -30.02 16.43
C SER A 40 -0.02 -29.49 15.05
N GLU A 41 0.16 -30.41 14.10
CA GLU A 41 0.49 -30.05 12.71
C GLU A 41 -0.54 -29.08 12.11
N THR A 42 -1.82 -29.26 12.40
CA THR A 42 -2.88 -28.34 11.96
C THR A 42 -2.64 -26.92 12.46
N VAL A 43 -2.31 -26.75 13.74
CA VAL A 43 -2.01 -25.41 14.30
C VAL A 43 -0.76 -24.81 13.63
N HIS A 44 0.28 -25.62 13.42
CA HIS A 44 1.48 -25.17 12.72
C HIS A 44 1.14 -24.70 11.29
N GLN A 45 0.31 -25.42 10.54
CA GLN A 45 -0.12 -25.00 9.21
C GLN A 45 -0.96 -23.71 9.25
N VAL A 46 -1.86 -23.55 10.23
CA VAL A 46 -2.62 -22.31 10.43
C VAL A 46 -1.68 -21.13 10.71
N LEU A 47 -0.66 -21.31 11.55
CA LEU A 47 0.33 -20.27 11.83
C LEU A 47 1.10 -19.88 10.56
N LYS A 48 1.49 -20.84 9.73
CA LYS A 48 2.15 -20.56 8.44
C LYS A 48 1.29 -19.70 7.51
N SER A 49 0.00 -20.04 7.39
CA SER A 49 -0.91 -19.31 6.50
C SER A 49 -1.23 -17.89 6.98
N ASN A 50 -1.23 -17.65 8.30
CA ASN A 50 -1.42 -16.30 8.84
C ASN A 50 -0.32 -15.31 8.40
N LEU A 51 0.86 -15.79 8.02
CA LEU A 51 1.92 -14.95 7.47
C LEU A 51 1.46 -14.16 6.24
N PHE A 52 0.62 -14.74 5.38
CA PHE A 52 0.07 -14.03 4.21
C PHE A 52 -0.82 -12.85 4.60
N LEU A 53 -1.59 -12.98 5.68
CA LEU A 53 -2.42 -11.88 6.20
C LEU A 53 -1.55 -10.75 6.76
N LEU A 54 -0.53 -11.09 7.55
CA LEU A 54 0.39 -10.12 8.14
C LEU A 54 1.17 -9.37 7.07
N LEU A 55 1.78 -10.08 6.11
CA LEU A 55 2.53 -9.48 5.00
C LEU A 55 1.66 -8.56 4.16
N TYR A 56 0.45 -9.01 3.80
CA TYR A 56 -0.45 -8.18 3.01
C TYR A 56 -0.84 -6.89 3.75
N ASN A 57 -1.15 -6.98 5.04
CA ASN A 57 -1.51 -5.82 5.84
C ASN A 57 -0.38 -4.79 5.91
N VAL A 58 0.87 -5.24 6.04
CA VAL A 58 2.03 -4.33 6.04
C VAL A 58 2.20 -3.68 4.67
N VAL A 59 2.16 -4.46 3.58
CA VAL A 59 2.26 -3.95 2.21
C VAL A 59 1.17 -2.91 1.93
N GLU A 60 -0.11 -3.27 2.16
CA GLU A 60 -1.24 -2.39 1.87
C GLU A 60 -1.21 -1.11 2.71
N SER A 61 -1.00 -1.22 4.02
CA SER A 61 -1.00 -0.05 4.92
C SER A 61 0.16 0.89 4.65
N SER A 62 1.36 0.38 4.43
CA SER A 62 2.55 1.21 4.19
C SER A 62 2.48 1.93 2.86
N PHE A 63 2.05 1.24 1.80
CA PHE A 63 1.88 1.86 0.49
C PHE A 63 0.82 2.96 0.51
N LYS A 64 -0.32 2.69 1.14
CA LYS A 64 -1.42 3.65 1.30
C LYS A 64 -0.98 4.91 2.04
N ASN A 65 -0.28 4.75 3.18
CA ASN A 65 0.24 5.87 3.95
C ASN A 65 1.27 6.69 3.15
N ALA A 66 2.08 6.03 2.32
CA ALA A 66 3.05 6.71 1.46
C ALA A 66 2.36 7.56 0.38
N LEU A 67 1.33 7.06 -0.29
CA LEU A 67 0.55 7.84 -1.26
C LEU A 67 -0.18 9.01 -0.61
N GLU A 68 -0.76 8.80 0.58
CA GLU A 68 -1.38 9.88 1.35
C GLU A 68 -0.36 10.97 1.70
N LYS A 69 0.87 10.57 2.05
CA LYS A 69 1.96 11.52 2.34
C LYS A 69 2.33 12.36 1.12
N ILE A 70 2.39 11.78 -0.10
CA ILE A 70 2.60 12.57 -1.33
C ILE A 70 1.52 13.66 -1.44
N CYS A 71 0.24 13.29 -1.27
CA CYS A 71 -0.85 14.26 -1.35
C CYS A 71 -0.76 15.38 -0.30
N ILE A 72 -0.32 15.05 0.92
CA ILE A 72 -0.13 16.01 2.01
C ILE A 72 1.02 16.97 1.64
N GLU A 73 2.15 16.48 1.14
CA GLU A 73 3.29 17.33 0.78
C GLU A 73 2.94 18.29 -0.37
N ILE A 74 2.29 17.78 -1.43
CA ILE A 74 1.81 18.62 -2.54
C ILE A 74 0.88 19.74 -2.03
N SER A 75 -0.01 19.40 -1.08
CA SER A 75 -0.98 20.37 -0.55
C SER A 75 -0.32 21.38 0.40
N ASN A 76 0.71 20.98 1.16
CA ASN A 76 1.41 21.85 2.11
C ASN A 76 2.34 22.86 1.42
N ASP A 77 2.89 22.51 0.27
CA ASP A 77 3.78 23.39 -0.50
C ASP A 77 3.01 24.54 -1.18
N GLU A 78 1.66 24.55 -1.12
CA GLU A 78 0.79 25.59 -1.69
C GLU A 78 1.16 25.98 -3.14
N LEU A 79 1.60 24.99 -3.92
CA LEU A 79 2.05 25.20 -5.29
C LEU A 79 0.89 25.64 -6.20
N LYS A 80 1.15 26.57 -7.10
CA LYS A 80 0.17 26.98 -8.09
C LYS A 80 0.13 25.99 -9.25
N TYR A 81 -1.05 25.88 -9.87
CA TYR A 81 -1.25 24.99 -11.04
C TYR A 81 -0.15 25.11 -12.11
N LYS A 82 0.32 26.32 -12.39
CA LYS A 82 1.39 26.53 -13.40
C LYS A 82 2.74 25.93 -13.00
N ASP A 83 3.01 25.77 -11.70
CA ASP A 83 4.30 25.41 -11.13
C ASP A 83 4.47 23.92 -10.87
N VAL A 84 3.40 23.12 -10.99
CA VAL A 84 3.44 21.67 -10.79
C VAL A 84 3.61 20.91 -12.13
N ILE A 85 4.04 19.65 -12.05
CA ILE A 85 4.21 18.77 -13.21
C ILE A 85 2.88 18.39 -13.87
N SER A 86 2.95 17.84 -15.09
CA SER A 86 1.77 17.52 -15.90
C SER A 86 0.85 16.48 -15.26
N GLU A 87 1.41 15.51 -14.54
CA GLU A 87 0.72 14.44 -13.84
C GLU A 87 -0.15 15.00 -12.71
N ILE A 88 0.42 15.86 -11.89
CA ILE A 88 -0.28 16.56 -10.81
C ILE A 88 -1.37 17.49 -11.36
N LYS A 89 -1.09 18.20 -12.48
CA LYS A 89 -2.10 19.00 -13.19
C LYS A 89 -3.31 18.16 -13.60
N LYS A 90 -3.08 16.97 -14.17
CA LYS A 90 -4.16 16.04 -14.56
C LYS A 90 -4.98 15.59 -13.36
N MET A 91 -4.31 15.19 -12.26
CA MET A 91 -5.00 14.77 -11.03
C MET A 91 -5.88 15.89 -10.47
N TRP A 92 -5.36 17.11 -10.41
CA TRP A 92 -6.09 18.26 -9.91
C TRP A 92 -7.29 18.61 -10.80
N ILE A 93 -7.13 18.63 -12.12
CA ILE A 93 -8.23 18.88 -13.09
C ILE A 93 -9.32 17.80 -12.92
N ASN A 94 -8.94 16.53 -12.81
CA ASN A 94 -9.90 15.45 -12.63
C ASN A 94 -10.69 15.62 -11.32
N LYS A 95 -10.05 16.04 -10.24
CA LYS A 95 -10.71 16.37 -8.97
C LYS A 95 -11.71 17.51 -9.15
N GLU A 96 -11.30 18.62 -9.77
CA GLU A 96 -12.17 19.78 -10.00
C GLU A 96 -13.37 19.42 -10.88
N TYR A 97 -13.14 18.61 -11.92
CA TYR A 97 -14.20 18.10 -12.79
C TYR A 97 -15.18 17.19 -12.03
N LYS A 98 -14.66 16.32 -11.15
CA LYS A 98 -15.48 15.45 -10.31
C LYS A 98 -16.34 16.28 -9.34
N ASN A 99 -15.71 17.24 -8.65
CA ASN A 99 -16.41 18.16 -7.75
C ASN A 99 -17.55 18.87 -8.46
N PHE A 100 -17.32 19.35 -9.68
CA PHE A 100 -18.36 19.99 -10.48
C PHE A 100 -19.53 19.05 -10.80
N ASN A 101 -19.24 17.80 -11.23
CA ASN A 101 -20.28 16.83 -11.58
C ASN A 101 -21.09 16.39 -10.33
N GLU A 102 -20.45 16.23 -9.19
CA GLU A 102 -21.07 15.85 -7.92
C GLU A 102 -21.68 17.06 -7.19
N LYS A 103 -21.53 18.27 -7.75
CA LYS A 103 -21.97 19.55 -7.15
C LYS A 103 -21.43 19.76 -5.72
N CYS A 104 -20.25 19.22 -5.44
CA CYS A 104 -19.55 19.47 -4.20
C CYS A 104 -18.95 20.88 -4.24
N ASP A 105 -19.22 21.69 -3.24
CA ASP A 105 -18.64 23.05 -3.06
C ASP A 105 -18.95 24.08 -4.18
N ILE A 106 -19.91 23.78 -5.08
CA ILE A 106 -20.33 24.68 -6.15
C ILE A 106 -21.77 25.14 -5.89
N PRO A 107 -22.07 26.45 -6.02
CA PRO A 107 -23.43 26.96 -5.90
C PRO A 107 -24.38 26.24 -6.87
N ARG A 108 -25.58 25.88 -6.40
CA ARG A 108 -26.55 25.07 -7.14
C ARG A 108 -26.95 25.65 -8.49
N ASP A 109 -26.83 26.94 -8.64
CA ASP A 109 -27.25 27.69 -9.83
C ASP A 109 -26.11 27.94 -10.83
N THR A 110 -24.87 27.49 -10.52
CA THR A 110 -23.72 27.65 -11.42
C THR A 110 -23.84 26.72 -12.61
N SER A 111 -23.85 27.30 -13.80
CA SER A 111 -23.84 26.54 -15.04
C SER A 111 -22.44 25.95 -15.34
N LYS A 112 -22.38 24.91 -16.19
CA LYS A 112 -21.10 24.34 -16.65
C LYS A 112 -20.20 25.38 -17.30
N SER A 113 -20.80 26.28 -18.07
CA SER A 113 -20.05 27.34 -18.76
C SER A 113 -19.44 28.34 -17.80
N GLU A 114 -20.19 28.77 -16.78
CA GLU A 114 -19.68 29.69 -15.75
C GLU A 114 -18.59 29.05 -14.92
N PHE A 115 -18.74 27.78 -14.55
CA PHE A 115 -17.67 27.05 -13.86
C PHE A 115 -16.40 27.02 -14.68
N LEU A 116 -16.48 26.61 -15.96
CA LEU A 116 -15.33 26.53 -16.85
C LEU A 116 -14.69 27.90 -17.09
N MET A 117 -15.49 28.95 -17.31
CA MET A 117 -14.96 30.31 -17.46
C MET A 117 -14.19 30.76 -16.24
N ASN A 118 -14.78 30.62 -15.04
CA ASN A 118 -14.11 30.98 -13.80
C ASN A 118 -12.81 30.19 -13.60
N LYS A 119 -12.79 28.90 -13.95
CA LYS A 119 -11.59 28.08 -13.87
C LYS A 119 -10.52 28.48 -14.89
N ILE A 120 -10.89 28.80 -16.11
CA ILE A 120 -9.95 29.30 -17.12
C ILE A 120 -9.31 30.62 -16.67
N ASP A 121 -10.08 31.52 -16.07
CA ASP A 121 -9.60 32.81 -15.63
C ASP A 121 -8.66 32.72 -14.41
N THR A 122 -8.90 31.75 -13.51
CA THR A 122 -8.15 31.62 -12.26
C THR A 122 -7.12 30.49 -12.25
N ILE A 123 -7.15 29.58 -13.19
CA ILE A 123 -6.39 28.30 -13.18
C ILE A 123 -4.89 28.48 -12.92
N THR A 124 -4.28 29.52 -13.45
CA THR A 124 -2.85 29.75 -13.28
C THR A 124 -2.46 30.23 -11.87
N GLN A 125 -3.42 30.72 -11.12
CA GLN A 125 -3.26 31.24 -9.76
C GLN A 125 -3.83 30.30 -8.70
N ASP A 126 -4.63 29.30 -9.09
CA ASP A 126 -5.20 28.34 -8.17
C ASP A 126 -4.11 27.48 -7.52
N ILE A 127 -4.20 27.35 -6.20
CA ILE A 127 -3.33 26.45 -5.44
C ILE A 127 -3.79 25.01 -5.68
N VAL A 128 -2.85 24.15 -6.03
CA VAL A 128 -3.10 22.74 -6.25
C VAL A 128 -3.29 22.05 -4.90
N ASN A 129 -4.45 21.45 -4.70
CA ASN A 129 -4.78 20.64 -3.54
C ASN A 129 -5.33 19.31 -4.01
N ILE A 130 -4.62 18.23 -3.75
CA ILE A 130 -5.03 16.86 -4.07
C ILE A 130 -5.30 16.09 -2.77
N ARG A 131 -6.31 15.23 -2.82
CA ARG A 131 -6.63 14.35 -1.69
C ARG A 131 -6.48 12.90 -2.14
N PHE A 132 -5.85 12.10 -1.31
CA PHE A 132 -5.79 10.67 -1.53
C PHE A 132 -7.21 10.08 -1.47
N THR A 133 -7.60 9.38 -2.53
CA THR A 133 -8.83 8.59 -2.56
C THR A 133 -8.45 7.11 -2.49
N ASN A 134 -8.86 6.45 -1.40
CA ASN A 134 -8.52 5.06 -1.16
C ASN A 134 -9.22 4.12 -2.17
N GLN A 135 -8.59 3.90 -3.32
CA GLN A 135 -9.04 2.93 -4.33
C GLN A 135 -8.31 1.59 -4.22
N LEU A 136 -7.39 1.43 -3.26
CA LEU A 136 -6.46 0.31 -3.17
C LEU A 136 -7.00 -0.88 -2.35
N SER A 137 -8.15 -0.75 -1.69
CA SER A 137 -8.63 -1.74 -0.72
C SER A 137 -8.66 -3.17 -1.28
N GLY A 138 -7.83 -4.05 -0.70
CA GLY A 138 -7.78 -5.47 -1.03
C GLY A 138 -7.09 -5.84 -2.35
N ASN A 139 -6.52 -4.88 -3.10
CA ASN A 139 -5.99 -5.11 -4.45
C ASN A 139 -4.55 -4.63 -4.69
N VAL A 140 -3.75 -4.44 -3.66
CA VAL A 140 -2.36 -4.02 -3.82
C VAL A 140 -1.54 -5.15 -4.47
N THR A 141 -1.04 -4.88 -5.68
CA THR A 141 -0.14 -5.74 -6.46
C THR A 141 1.00 -4.89 -7.01
N PRO A 142 2.11 -5.48 -7.50
CA PRO A 142 3.19 -4.71 -8.13
C PRO A 142 2.71 -3.83 -9.28
N VAL A 143 1.74 -4.31 -10.07
CA VAL A 143 1.15 -3.54 -11.18
C VAL A 143 0.42 -2.31 -10.64
N ILE A 144 -0.47 -2.50 -9.68
CA ILE A 144 -1.22 -1.40 -9.06
C ILE A 144 -0.29 -0.40 -8.36
N ILE A 145 0.78 -0.88 -7.70
CA ILE A 145 1.79 0.00 -7.09
C ILE A 145 2.42 0.89 -8.16
N LYS A 146 2.90 0.31 -9.27
CA LYS A 146 3.51 1.06 -10.37
C LYS A 146 2.56 2.06 -11.01
N GLU A 147 1.34 1.62 -11.33
CA GLU A 147 0.31 2.49 -11.89
C GLU A 147 0.03 3.67 -10.96
N SER A 148 -0.15 3.39 -9.67
CA SER A 148 -0.45 4.43 -8.68
C SER A 148 0.68 5.46 -8.54
N ILE A 149 1.95 5.04 -8.41
CA ILE A 149 3.05 6.00 -8.27
C ILE A 149 3.33 6.77 -9.57
N ASN A 150 3.11 6.13 -10.73
CA ASN A 150 3.21 6.79 -12.03
C ASN A 150 2.16 7.90 -12.22
N GLU A 151 0.97 7.76 -11.63
CA GLU A 151 -0.04 8.83 -11.62
C GLU A 151 0.46 10.12 -10.95
N TYR A 152 1.39 10.00 -9.98
CA TYR A 152 2.03 11.12 -9.31
C TYR A 152 3.30 11.60 -10.03
N GLY A 153 3.70 10.96 -11.13
CA GLY A 153 4.87 11.34 -11.93
C GLY A 153 6.17 10.63 -11.55
N LEU A 154 6.11 9.60 -10.68
CA LEU A 154 7.29 8.80 -10.39
C LEU A 154 7.61 7.85 -11.55
N GLU A 155 8.90 7.74 -11.87
CA GLU A 155 9.38 6.78 -12.87
C GLU A 155 9.25 5.34 -12.37
N THR A 156 8.80 4.43 -13.24
CA THR A 156 8.51 3.04 -12.87
C THR A 156 9.18 2.00 -13.75
N HIS A 157 10.00 2.42 -14.72
CA HIS A 157 10.60 1.49 -15.70
C HIS A 157 11.59 0.50 -15.08
N ASP A 158 12.32 0.91 -14.03
CA ASP A 158 13.29 0.07 -13.34
C ASP A 158 12.71 -0.74 -12.16
N ILE A 159 11.41 -0.59 -11.90
CA ILE A 159 10.76 -1.31 -10.80
C ILE A 159 10.35 -2.72 -11.27
N GLU A 160 10.80 -3.73 -10.56
CA GLU A 160 10.43 -5.13 -10.83
C GLU A 160 8.97 -5.45 -10.44
N ASN A 161 8.48 -6.60 -10.88
CA ASN A 161 7.17 -7.13 -10.50
C ASN A 161 7.37 -8.45 -9.74
N PRO A 162 7.66 -8.44 -8.43
CA PRO A 162 7.91 -9.64 -7.69
C PRO A 162 6.66 -10.52 -7.62
N SER A 163 6.85 -11.82 -7.85
CA SER A 163 5.74 -12.79 -7.82
C SER A 163 5.17 -12.98 -6.41
N SER A 164 5.96 -12.73 -5.38
CA SER A 164 5.56 -12.84 -3.97
C SER A 164 4.34 -11.97 -3.63
N LEU A 165 4.27 -10.73 -4.13
CA LEU A 165 3.13 -9.86 -3.85
C LEU A 165 1.82 -10.40 -4.47
N PHE A 166 1.88 -11.01 -5.65
CA PHE A 166 0.71 -11.67 -6.24
C PHE A 166 0.28 -12.88 -5.41
N ILE A 167 1.24 -13.68 -4.93
CA ILE A 167 0.97 -14.83 -4.05
C ILE A 167 0.30 -14.34 -2.76
N ILE A 168 0.90 -13.38 -2.08
CA ILE A 168 0.39 -12.81 -0.82
C ILE A 168 -1.03 -12.29 -1.00
N LYS A 169 -1.26 -11.45 -2.02
CA LYS A 169 -2.59 -10.89 -2.31
C LYS A 169 -3.63 -11.98 -2.56
N ASN A 170 -3.30 -12.99 -3.37
CA ASN A 170 -4.25 -14.05 -3.71
C ASN A 170 -4.55 -14.94 -2.49
N LYS A 171 -3.53 -15.37 -1.73
CA LYS A 171 -3.71 -16.18 -0.52
C LYS A 171 -4.49 -15.40 0.55
N ARG A 172 -4.14 -14.14 0.80
CA ARG A 172 -4.88 -13.29 1.74
C ARG A 172 -6.36 -13.18 1.35
N ASN A 173 -6.67 -12.96 0.07
CA ASN A 173 -8.05 -12.84 -0.37
C ASN A 173 -8.82 -14.16 -0.21
N ASN A 174 -8.22 -15.29 -0.60
CA ASN A 174 -8.84 -16.60 -0.45
C ASN A 174 -9.13 -16.93 1.02
N LEU A 175 -8.17 -16.67 1.90
CA LEU A 175 -8.31 -16.89 3.34
C LEU A 175 -9.36 -15.96 3.96
N ALA A 176 -9.33 -14.66 3.61
CA ALA A 176 -10.26 -13.67 4.17
C ALA A 176 -11.71 -13.88 3.72
N HIS A 177 -11.93 -14.44 2.53
CA HIS A 177 -13.27 -14.74 2.01
C HIS A 177 -13.73 -16.18 2.27
N GLY A 178 -12.90 -16.99 2.96
CA GLY A 178 -13.22 -18.39 3.25
C GLY A 178 -13.19 -19.32 2.04
N ASN A 179 -12.55 -18.90 0.95
CA ASN A 179 -12.37 -19.71 -0.27
C ASN A 179 -11.27 -20.77 -0.12
N GLU A 180 -10.47 -20.68 0.93
CA GLU A 180 -9.37 -21.58 1.23
C GLU A 180 -9.28 -21.78 2.74
N ILE A 181 -9.02 -23.02 3.18
CA ILE A 181 -8.85 -23.36 4.60
C ILE A 181 -7.41 -23.06 5.02
N PHE A 182 -7.23 -22.41 6.18
CA PHE A 182 -5.91 -22.00 6.68
C PHE A 182 -4.91 -23.14 6.74
N SER A 183 -5.29 -24.31 7.23
CA SER A 183 -4.39 -25.47 7.34
C SER A 183 -4.01 -26.04 5.97
N GLU A 184 -4.87 -25.96 4.96
CA GLU A 184 -4.57 -26.38 3.60
C GLU A 184 -3.59 -25.39 2.95
N CYS A 185 -3.87 -24.12 3.03
CA CYS A 185 -2.97 -23.06 2.58
C CYS A 185 -1.56 -23.20 3.19
N GLY A 186 -1.48 -23.36 4.51
CA GLY A 186 -0.19 -23.51 5.18
C GLY A 186 0.58 -24.77 4.77
N ARG A 187 -0.12 -25.84 4.40
CA ARG A 187 0.49 -27.11 3.94
C ARG A 187 1.20 -26.96 2.57
N GLU A 188 0.71 -26.08 1.71
CA GLU A 188 1.28 -25.85 0.37
C GLU A 188 2.68 -25.26 0.39
N TYR A 189 3.07 -24.60 1.49
CA TYR A 189 4.32 -23.86 1.56
C TYR A 189 5.30 -24.46 2.57
N THR A 190 6.54 -24.61 2.17
CA THR A 190 7.65 -24.86 3.10
C THR A 190 8.03 -23.59 3.85
N LEU A 191 8.68 -23.74 5.02
CA LEU A 191 9.19 -22.59 5.77
C LEU A 191 10.20 -21.78 4.94
N LEU A 192 11.05 -22.47 4.17
CA LEU A 192 12.00 -21.82 3.27
C LEU A 192 11.28 -20.95 2.23
N ARG A 193 10.23 -21.48 1.59
CA ARG A 193 9.48 -20.73 0.59
C ARG A 193 8.73 -19.52 1.19
N LEU A 194 8.21 -19.66 2.40
CA LEU A 194 7.59 -18.55 3.13
C LEU A 194 8.61 -17.47 3.49
N GLU A 195 9.83 -17.85 3.86
CA GLU A 195 10.92 -16.91 4.14
C GLU A 195 11.31 -16.12 2.88
N GLU A 196 11.42 -16.79 1.73
CA GLU A 196 11.69 -16.14 0.44
C GLU A 196 10.58 -15.14 0.09
N ILE A 197 9.30 -15.54 0.17
CA ILE A 197 8.15 -14.67 -0.09
C ILE A 197 8.17 -13.46 0.84
N LYS A 198 8.44 -13.68 2.13
CA LYS A 198 8.55 -12.61 3.13
C LYS A 198 9.65 -11.62 2.76
N ASN A 199 10.86 -12.10 2.51
CA ASN A 199 12.01 -11.24 2.23
C ASN A 199 11.81 -10.47 0.92
N GLU A 200 11.42 -11.13 -0.17
CA GLU A 200 11.16 -10.48 -1.46
C GLU A 200 10.11 -9.37 -1.34
N SER A 201 9.06 -9.60 -0.57
CA SER A 201 7.97 -8.62 -0.40
C SER A 201 8.39 -7.43 0.46
N VAL A 202 9.13 -7.69 1.53
CA VAL A 202 9.65 -6.64 2.42
C VAL A 202 10.67 -5.78 1.68
N ASP A 203 11.61 -6.39 0.97
CA ASP A 203 12.65 -5.66 0.22
C ASP A 203 12.04 -4.82 -0.91
N TYR A 204 11.05 -5.36 -1.61
CA TYR A 204 10.31 -4.62 -2.62
C TYR A 204 9.58 -3.41 -2.03
N MET A 205 8.88 -3.58 -0.92
CA MET A 205 8.18 -2.46 -0.28
C MET A 205 9.13 -1.41 0.27
N ARG A 206 10.26 -1.81 0.85
CA ARG A 206 11.31 -0.89 1.30
C ARG A 206 11.81 -0.05 0.14
N PHE A 207 12.12 -0.69 -0.99
CA PHE A 207 12.53 0.01 -2.21
C PHE A 207 11.47 1.03 -2.67
N ILE A 208 10.19 0.65 -2.70
CA ILE A 208 9.09 1.55 -3.10
C ILE A 208 8.97 2.76 -2.14
N LEU A 209 9.08 2.53 -0.84
CA LEU A 209 8.99 3.61 0.15
C LEU A 209 10.17 4.58 0.05
N GLU A 210 11.38 4.09 -0.19
CA GLU A 210 12.56 4.92 -0.43
C GLU A 210 12.43 5.71 -1.74
N HIS A 211 11.97 5.07 -2.82
CA HIS A 211 11.72 5.74 -4.09
C HIS A 211 10.70 6.89 -3.97
N ILE A 212 9.63 6.68 -3.21
CA ILE A 212 8.66 7.75 -2.92
C ILE A 212 9.29 8.85 -2.05
N LYS A 213 10.14 8.48 -1.09
CA LYS A 213 10.85 9.44 -0.25
C LYS A 213 11.74 10.35 -1.10
N ASP A 214 12.55 9.78 -1.97
CA ASP A 214 13.45 10.53 -2.85
C ASP A 214 12.67 11.50 -3.76
N PHE A 215 11.53 11.06 -4.31
CA PHE A 215 10.65 11.91 -5.10
C PHE A 215 10.15 13.13 -4.33
N ILE A 216 9.75 12.94 -3.07
CA ILE A 216 9.29 14.04 -2.20
C ILE A 216 10.45 14.97 -1.84
N ASP A 217 11.61 14.41 -1.44
CA ASP A 217 12.76 15.16 -0.97
C ASP A 217 13.41 15.99 -2.10
N GLU A 218 13.41 15.48 -3.33
CA GLU A 218 13.90 16.18 -4.52
C GLU A 218 12.89 17.21 -5.07
N LYS A 219 11.72 17.32 -4.46
CA LYS A 219 10.63 18.21 -4.91
C LYS A 219 10.32 18.12 -6.42
N LYS A 220 10.28 16.90 -6.94
CA LYS A 220 9.89 16.61 -8.33
C LYS A 220 8.36 16.66 -8.55
N ILE A 221 7.71 17.56 -7.82
CA ILE A 221 6.25 17.71 -7.76
C ILE A 221 5.73 18.69 -8.80
#